data_179e117b38e752776bce5b74946631b7
#
_entry.id   179e117b38e752776bce5b74946631b7
#
_cell.length_a   1.000
_cell.length_b   1.000
_cell.length_c   1.000
_cell.angle_alpha   90.00
_cell.angle_beta   90.00
_cell.angle_gamma   90.00
#
_symmetry.space_group_name_H-M   'P 1'
#
loop_
_entity.id
_entity.type
_entity.pdbx_description
1 polymer ?
#
loop_
_entity_poly.entity_id
_entity_poly.type
_entity_poly.pdbx_seq_one_letter_code
_entity_poly.pdbx_strand_id
1 'polypeptide(L)' 'MSKPHLSKLKTFVNTNNQWEAFLELLDIEIASCHKKLEQSKDVQDIYQAQGSIVALRRLKYLKDEVNV' A
#
# COMPACT_ATOMS: atom_id res chain seq x y z
N MET A 1 19.64 -1.21 8.53
CA MET A 1 20.00 -2.57 8.09
C MET A 1 18.90 -3.11 7.19
N SER A 2 19.23 -3.47 5.97
CA SER A 2 18.23 -3.98 5.04
C SER A 2 17.91 -5.44 5.35
N LYS A 3 16.64 -5.76 5.36
CA LYS A 3 16.19 -7.14 5.54
C LYS A 3 16.36 -7.90 4.22
N PRO A 4 16.69 -9.21 4.25
CA PRO A 4 16.90 -9.97 3.01
C PRO A 4 15.73 -9.92 2.04
N HIS A 5 14.50 -9.96 2.54
CA HIS A 5 13.31 -9.91 1.68
C HIS A 5 13.13 -8.52 1.02
N LEU A 6 13.60 -7.46 1.66
CA LEU A 6 13.57 -6.12 1.04
C LEU A 6 14.58 -6.04 -0.10
N SER A 7 15.76 -6.65 0.05
CA SER A 7 16.76 -6.69 -1.02
C SER A 7 16.22 -7.37 -2.27
N LYS A 8 15.39 -8.41 -2.12
CA LYS A 8 14.79 -9.12 -3.25
C LYS A 8 13.80 -8.25 -4.02
N LEU A 9 13.30 -7.17 -3.42
CA LEU A 9 12.33 -6.27 -4.05
C LEU A 9 12.98 -5.11 -4.81
N LYS A 10 14.31 -4.99 -4.76
CA LYS A 10 15.01 -3.87 -5.42
C LYS A 10 14.67 -3.73 -6.90
N THR A 11 14.70 -4.83 -7.62
CA THR A 11 14.39 -4.81 -9.06
C THR A 11 12.96 -4.33 -9.29
N PHE A 12 12.02 -4.83 -8.50
CA PHE A 12 10.62 -4.46 -8.61
C PHE A 12 10.41 -2.95 -8.40
N VAL A 13 10.92 -2.41 -7.29
CA VAL A 13 10.67 -0.99 -6.94
C VAL A 13 11.42 -0.03 -7.84
N ASN A 14 12.51 -0.48 -8.48
CA ASN A 14 13.32 0.34 -9.37
C ASN A 14 12.99 0.16 -10.83
N THR A 15 12.02 -0.70 -11.17
CA THR A 15 11.47 -0.83 -12.51
C THR A 15 10.27 0.10 -12.65
N ASN A 16 10.45 1.23 -13.32
CA ASN A 16 9.46 2.31 -13.34
C ASN A 16 8.05 1.85 -13.70
N ASN A 17 7.90 1.07 -14.76
CA ASN A 17 6.58 0.63 -15.19
C ASN A 17 5.88 -0.23 -14.16
N GLN A 18 6.62 -1.15 -13.55
CA GLN A 18 6.07 -2.05 -12.53
C GLN A 18 5.73 -1.27 -11.26
N TRP A 19 6.61 -0.38 -10.85
CA TRP A 19 6.39 0.41 -9.65
C TRP A 19 5.20 1.36 -9.80
N GLU A 20 5.08 2.03 -10.95
CA GLU A 20 3.95 2.91 -11.23
C GLU A 20 2.63 2.14 -11.26
N ALA A 21 2.59 0.97 -11.88
CA ALA A 21 1.41 0.13 -11.90
C ALA A 21 1.01 -0.30 -10.48
N PHE A 22 1.99 -0.61 -9.65
CA PHE A 22 1.75 -0.97 -8.24
C PHE A 22 1.17 0.20 -7.46
N LEU A 23 1.72 1.42 -7.65
CA LEU A 23 1.18 2.62 -7.00
C LEU A 23 -0.26 2.90 -7.43
N GLU A 24 -0.58 2.72 -8.71
CA GLU A 24 -1.94 2.86 -9.20
C GLU A 24 -2.88 1.86 -8.53
N LEU A 25 -2.44 0.62 -8.39
CA LEU A 25 -3.22 -0.40 -7.69
C LEU A 25 -3.47 0.00 -6.24
N LEU A 26 -2.44 0.51 -5.55
CA LEU A 26 -2.60 0.96 -4.18
C LEU A 26 -3.60 2.10 -4.07
N ASP A 27 -3.57 3.05 -5.00
CA ASP A 27 -4.52 4.16 -5.00
C ASP A 27 -5.95 3.69 -5.21
N ILE A 28 -6.16 2.71 -6.11
CA ILE A 28 -7.47 2.11 -6.34
C ILE A 28 -7.97 1.43 -5.07
N GLU A 29 -7.11 0.67 -4.40
CA GLU A 29 -7.48 -0.03 -3.17
C GLU A 29 -7.77 0.94 -2.02
N ILE A 30 -7.00 2.02 -1.90
CA ILE A 30 -7.24 3.06 -0.90
C ILE A 30 -8.59 3.73 -1.16
N ALA A 31 -8.90 4.06 -2.41
CA ALA A 31 -10.17 4.65 -2.77
C ALA A 31 -11.34 3.70 -2.44
N SER A 32 -11.17 2.41 -2.67
CA SER A 32 -12.16 1.40 -2.30
C SER A 32 -12.41 1.38 -0.79
N CYS A 33 -11.33 1.48 0.01
CA CYS A 33 -11.45 1.52 1.46
C CYS A 33 -12.17 2.78 1.94
N HIS A 34 -11.88 3.93 1.33
CA HIS A 34 -12.60 5.17 1.65
C HIS A 34 -14.08 5.06 1.36
N LYS A 35 -14.43 4.43 0.24
CA LYS A 35 -15.82 4.20 -0.11
C LYS A 35 -16.53 3.34 0.93
N LYS A 36 -15.86 2.31 1.44
CA LYS A 36 -16.40 1.49 2.52
C LYS A 36 -16.63 2.30 3.78
N LEU A 37 -15.72 3.20 4.13
CA LEU A 37 -15.88 4.08 5.29
C LEU A 37 -17.13 4.96 5.16
N GLU A 38 -17.39 5.48 3.96
CA GLU A 38 -18.54 6.34 3.73
C GLU A 38 -19.87 5.57 3.78
N GLN A 39 -19.85 4.31 3.35
CA GLN A 39 -21.08 3.51 3.22
C GLN A 39 -21.37 2.61 4.41
N SER A 40 -20.35 2.27 5.20
CA SER A 40 -20.53 1.31 6.27
C SER A 40 -21.09 1.96 7.53
N LYS A 41 -21.99 1.25 8.19
CA LYS A 41 -22.53 1.63 9.50
C LYS A 41 -21.99 0.75 10.61
N ASP A 42 -21.24 -0.30 10.26
CA ASP A 42 -20.67 -1.24 11.21
C ASP A 42 -19.30 -0.74 11.67
N VAL A 43 -19.14 -0.61 12.98
CA VAL A 43 -17.89 -0.11 13.59
C VAL A 43 -16.71 -1.01 13.23
N GLN A 44 -16.89 -2.33 13.19
CA GLN A 44 -15.82 -3.25 12.83
C GLN A 44 -15.36 -3.05 11.39
N ASP A 45 -16.29 -2.86 10.47
CA ASP A 45 -15.96 -2.58 9.06
C ASP A 45 -15.17 -1.28 8.94
N ILE A 46 -15.57 -0.27 9.71
CA ILE A 46 -14.87 1.02 9.71
C ILE A 46 -13.44 0.85 10.20
N TYR A 47 -13.22 0.13 11.31
CA TYR A 47 -11.87 -0.10 11.82
C TYR A 47 -11.02 -0.90 10.85
N GLN A 48 -11.59 -1.92 10.20
CA GLN A 48 -10.87 -2.72 9.23
C GLN A 48 -10.47 -1.87 8.02
N ALA A 49 -11.37 -1.03 7.53
CA ALA A 49 -11.07 -0.15 6.41
C ALA A 49 -9.99 0.87 6.76
N GLN A 50 -10.02 1.43 7.95
CA GLN A 50 -8.99 2.36 8.42
C GLN A 50 -7.63 1.67 8.51
N GLY A 51 -7.57 0.45 9.07
CA GLY A 51 -6.35 -0.33 9.15
C GLY A 51 -5.80 -0.66 7.77
N SER A 52 -6.67 -1.01 6.83
CA SER A 52 -6.27 -1.29 5.45
C SER A 52 -5.67 -0.05 4.78
N ILE A 53 -6.27 1.13 4.98
CA ILE A 53 -5.73 2.38 4.42
C ILE A 53 -4.33 2.65 4.95
N VAL A 54 -4.10 2.48 6.25
CA VAL A 54 -2.78 2.68 6.85
C VAL A 54 -1.77 1.71 6.24
N ALA A 55 -2.12 0.43 6.12
CA ALA A 55 -1.23 -0.58 5.55
C ALA A 55 -0.91 -0.28 4.10
N LEU A 56 -1.91 0.11 3.30
CA LEU A 56 -1.71 0.44 1.88
C LEU A 56 -0.83 1.67 1.71
N ARG A 57 -1.03 2.69 2.56
CA ARG A 57 -0.18 3.89 2.52
C ARG A 57 1.27 3.57 2.85
N ARG A 58 1.52 2.65 3.78
CA ARG A 58 2.87 2.20 4.09
C ARG A 58 3.55 1.57 2.89
N LEU A 59 2.80 0.80 2.10
CA LEU A 59 3.34 0.18 0.90
C LEU A 59 3.79 1.20 -0.14
N LYS A 60 3.23 2.40 -0.14
CA LYS A 60 3.68 3.47 -1.04
C LYS A 60 5.11 3.92 -0.76
N TYR A 61 5.61 3.70 0.45
CA TYR A 61 6.99 4.04 0.85
C TYR A 61 7.95 2.88 0.67
N LEU A 62 7.49 1.74 0.11
CA LEU A 62 8.32 0.55 -0.05
C LEU A 62 9.59 0.82 -0.83
N LYS A 63 9.50 1.62 -1.90
CA LYS A 63 10.68 1.98 -2.70
C LYS A 63 11.75 2.67 -1.86
N ASP A 64 11.34 3.60 -1.01
CA ASP A 64 12.27 4.31 -0.12
C ASP A 64 12.89 3.35 0.89
N GLU A 65 12.10 2.44 1.45
CA GLU A 65 12.61 1.46 2.42
C GLU A 65 13.60 0.50 1.79
N VAL A 66 13.35 0.07 0.55
CA VAL A 66 14.21 -0.89 -0.15
C VAL A 66 15.53 -0.24 -0.56
N ASN A 67 15.52 1.05 -0.89
CA ASN A 67 16.68 1.77 -1.40
C ASN A 67 17.50 2.50 -0.32
N VAL A 68 17.14 2.33 0.93
CA VAL A 68 17.91 2.91 2.05
C VAL A 68 19.25 2.23 2.24
#